data_c4b62f4780ceda8c50e2d816c979a7ca
#
_entry.id   c4b62f4780ceda8c50e2d816c979a7ca
#
_cell.length_a   1.000
_cell.length_b   1.000
_cell.length_c   1.000
_cell.angle_alpha   90.00
_cell.angle_beta   90.00
_cell.angle_gamma   90.00
#
_symmetry.space_group_name_H-M   'P 1'
#
loop_
_entity.id
_entity.type
_entity.pdbx_description
1 polymer ?
#
loop_
_entity_poly.entity_id
_entity_poly.type
_entity_poly.pdbx_seq_one_letter_code
_entity_poly.pdbx_strand_id
1 'polypeptide(L)'
;MNMTGLYHCTDFESLLNILKSQAFWPSYCYERAEYLEIPEDFAFAMVCFADLLDVEIKPHLKKFNKDCYLHMNKEWAKKNGLSNVIYYNKISVVAALFRNMIKEIIKRTDPKKDELSNEIRFTSLMMAYFKQYEGYYWNDKESQWSEQKSLFYTEREWRYIPIVQNYEAFYLVLMNF
;
A
#
# COMPACT_ATOMS: atom_id res chain seq x y z
N MET A 1 21.31 -0.95 -20.22
CA MET A 1 21.09 -1.27 -18.80
C MET A 1 19.65 -0.93 -18.49
N ASN A 2 18.79 -1.91 -18.23
CA ASN A 2 17.43 -1.61 -17.78
C ASN A 2 17.53 -1.07 -16.35
N MET A 3 17.34 0.23 -16.18
CA MET A 3 17.28 0.80 -14.84
C MET A 3 16.00 0.31 -14.15
N THR A 4 16.14 -0.42 -13.09
CA THR A 4 15.04 -0.74 -12.18
C THR A 4 14.95 0.38 -11.16
N GLY A 5 13.79 0.99 -11.02
CA GLY A 5 13.55 2.06 -10.07
C GLY A 5 12.17 1.94 -9.46
N LEU A 6 11.93 2.73 -8.43
CA LEU A 6 10.63 2.83 -7.79
C LEU A 6 9.86 4.00 -8.39
N TYR A 7 8.66 3.73 -8.87
CA TYR A 7 7.82 4.70 -9.56
C TYR A 7 6.58 4.99 -8.71
N HIS A 8 6.43 6.24 -8.26
CA HIS A 8 5.20 6.72 -7.68
C HIS A 8 4.33 7.29 -8.80
N CYS A 9 3.34 6.53 -9.22
CA CYS A 9 2.43 6.91 -10.31
C CYS A 9 1.27 7.73 -9.77
N THR A 10 1.03 8.90 -10.36
CA THR A 10 0.07 9.89 -9.86
C THR A 10 -0.55 10.70 -11.00
N ASP A 11 -1.47 11.59 -10.70
CA ASP A 11 -1.98 12.60 -11.61
C ASP A 11 -1.11 13.88 -11.57
N PHE A 12 -1.32 14.76 -12.56
CA PHE A 12 -0.50 15.96 -12.71
C PHE A 12 -0.65 16.94 -11.52
N GLU A 13 -1.85 17.10 -10.97
CA GLU A 13 -2.09 18.00 -9.84
C GLU A 13 -1.38 17.50 -8.58
N SER A 14 -1.50 16.22 -8.28
CA SER A 14 -0.81 15.57 -7.17
C SER A 14 0.71 15.65 -7.33
N LEU A 15 1.23 15.46 -8.56
CA LEU A 15 2.66 15.63 -8.85
C LEU A 15 3.14 17.05 -8.49
N LEU A 16 2.41 18.08 -8.90
CA LEU A 16 2.76 19.47 -8.57
C LEU A 16 2.74 19.72 -7.05
N ASN A 17 1.78 19.15 -6.33
CA ASN A 17 1.69 19.28 -4.89
C ASN A 17 2.86 18.59 -4.17
N ILE A 18 3.26 17.40 -4.62
CA ILE A 18 4.45 16.69 -4.12
C ILE A 18 5.71 17.55 -4.34
N LEU A 19 5.89 18.10 -5.53
CA LEU A 19 7.06 18.91 -5.86
C LEU A 19 7.10 20.22 -5.05
N LYS A 20 5.96 20.89 -4.86
CA LYS A 20 5.86 22.12 -4.06
C LYS A 20 6.11 21.88 -2.58
N SER A 21 5.54 20.82 -2.03
CA SER A 21 5.69 20.49 -0.62
C SER A 21 6.99 19.76 -0.31
N GLN A 22 7.69 19.28 -1.35
CA GLN A 22 8.87 18.41 -1.22
C GLN A 22 8.60 17.15 -0.35
N ALA A 23 7.37 16.65 -0.39
CA ALA A 23 6.92 15.54 0.41
C ALA A 23 5.87 14.70 -0.31
N PHE A 24 5.90 13.39 -0.07
CA PHE A 24 4.81 12.49 -0.41
C PHE A 24 3.83 12.46 0.77
N TRP A 25 2.57 12.75 0.51
CA TRP A 25 1.51 12.70 1.50
C TRP A 25 0.78 11.36 1.40
N PRO A 26 0.71 10.59 2.49
CA PRO A 26 -0.07 9.35 2.50
C PRO A 26 -1.53 9.61 2.16
N SER A 27 -2.08 8.80 1.30
CA SER A 27 -3.51 8.77 0.98
C SER A 27 -4.12 7.45 1.41
N TYR A 28 -5.43 7.43 1.63
CA TYR A 28 -6.13 6.19 1.93
C TYR A 28 -6.24 5.34 0.67
N CYS A 29 -5.62 4.16 0.72
CA CYS A 29 -5.71 3.15 -0.32
C CYS A 29 -6.63 2.04 0.13
N TYR A 30 -7.65 1.74 -0.67
CA TYR A 30 -8.59 0.67 -0.39
C TYR A 30 -8.01 -0.69 -0.76
N GLU A 31 -8.13 -1.62 0.17
CA GLU A 31 -7.64 -3.00 0.03
C GLU A 31 -8.73 -3.99 0.42
N ARG A 32 -8.90 -5.05 -0.35
CA ARG A 32 -9.73 -6.20 0.01
C ARG A 32 -8.90 -7.25 0.70
N ALA A 33 -9.31 -7.63 1.90
CA ALA A 33 -8.67 -8.70 2.65
C ALA A 33 -9.50 -10.00 2.54
N GLU A 34 -9.71 -10.50 1.32
CA GLU A 34 -10.48 -11.72 1.08
C GLU A 34 -9.98 -12.94 1.87
N TYR A 35 -8.70 -12.94 2.29
CA TYR A 35 -8.12 -13.98 3.11
C TYR A 35 -8.67 -14.01 4.55
N LEU A 36 -9.24 -12.92 5.01
CA LEU A 36 -9.86 -12.85 6.34
C LEU A 36 -11.25 -13.48 6.37
N GLU A 37 -11.85 -13.70 5.20
CA GLU A 37 -13.24 -14.18 5.07
C GLU A 37 -14.24 -13.26 5.78
N ILE A 38 -13.93 -11.97 5.80
CA ILE A 38 -14.83 -10.90 6.27
C ILE A 38 -15.16 -10.00 5.07
N PRO A 39 -16.39 -9.49 4.99
CA PRO A 39 -16.87 -8.75 3.83
C PRO A 39 -16.37 -7.30 3.79
N GLU A 40 -15.64 -6.85 4.80
CA GLU A 40 -15.21 -5.47 4.92
C GLU A 40 -14.02 -5.17 4.01
N ASP A 41 -14.07 -4.00 3.40
CA ASP A 41 -12.94 -3.37 2.74
C ASP A 41 -12.14 -2.55 3.77
N PHE A 42 -10.83 -2.52 3.60
CA PHE A 42 -9.93 -1.77 4.48
C PHE A 42 -9.35 -0.57 3.73
N ALA A 43 -9.12 0.52 4.43
CA ALA A 43 -8.41 1.67 3.93
C ALA A 43 -7.20 1.95 4.80
N PHE A 44 -6.02 1.92 4.20
CA PHE A 44 -4.75 2.20 4.89
C PHE A 44 -4.14 3.48 4.35
N ALA A 45 -3.73 4.39 5.25
CA ALA A 45 -2.95 5.56 4.86
C ALA A 45 -1.53 5.11 4.48
N MET A 46 -1.16 5.29 3.21
CA MET A 46 0.14 4.86 2.71
C MET A 46 0.61 5.67 1.50
N VAL A 47 1.89 5.57 1.20
CA VAL A 47 2.47 6.00 -0.08
C VAL A 47 2.99 4.76 -0.79
N CYS A 48 2.51 4.53 -2.01
CA CYS A 48 2.83 3.35 -2.80
C CYS A 48 3.79 3.67 -3.94
N PHE A 49 4.71 2.76 -4.18
CA PHE A 49 5.63 2.78 -5.30
C PHE A 49 5.60 1.41 -5.98
N ALA A 50 5.73 1.40 -7.31
CA ALA A 50 5.89 0.17 -8.07
C ALA A 50 7.34 0.03 -8.55
N ASP A 51 7.92 -1.18 -8.39
CA ASP A 51 9.27 -1.50 -8.89
C ASP A 51 9.16 -2.00 -10.34
N LEU A 52 9.21 -1.07 -11.27
CA LEU A 52 8.93 -1.33 -12.68
C LEU A 52 10.21 -1.26 -13.53
N LEU A 53 10.18 -2.01 -14.63
CA LEU A 53 11.06 -1.77 -15.76
C LEU A 53 10.50 -0.64 -16.62
N ASP A 54 11.35 0.07 -17.35
CA ASP A 54 10.93 1.19 -18.20
C ASP A 54 9.79 0.83 -19.16
N VAL A 55 9.79 -0.40 -19.70
CA VAL A 55 8.75 -0.90 -20.59
C VAL A 55 7.40 -1.13 -19.92
N GLU A 56 7.39 -1.28 -18.60
CA GLU A 56 6.20 -1.55 -17.81
C GLU A 56 5.49 -0.26 -17.33
N ILE A 57 6.18 0.90 -17.39
CA ILE A 57 5.65 2.18 -16.85
C ILE A 57 4.37 2.58 -17.57
N LYS A 58 4.37 2.66 -18.90
CA LYS A 58 3.19 3.09 -19.66
C LYS A 58 1.97 2.18 -19.46
N PRO A 59 2.10 0.84 -19.54
CA PRO A 59 1.00 -0.06 -19.20
C PRO A 59 0.48 0.13 -17.77
N HIS A 60 1.37 0.35 -16.80
CA HIS A 60 1.00 0.57 -15.40
C HIS A 60 0.23 1.89 -15.21
N LEU A 61 0.71 2.99 -15.75
CA LEU A 61 -0.01 4.28 -15.75
C LEU A 61 -1.41 4.14 -16.33
N LYS A 62 -1.54 3.48 -17.48
CA LYS A 62 -2.83 3.24 -18.13
C LYS A 62 -3.76 2.42 -17.25
N LYS A 63 -3.25 1.35 -16.61
CA LYS A 63 -4.02 0.47 -15.72
C LYS A 63 -4.69 1.24 -14.58
N PHE A 64 -3.96 2.17 -13.94
CA PHE A 64 -4.44 2.94 -12.81
C PHE A 64 -4.95 4.34 -13.18
N ASN A 65 -5.11 4.61 -14.50
CA ASN A 65 -5.59 5.90 -15.01
C ASN A 65 -4.77 7.08 -14.48
N LYS A 66 -3.44 6.91 -14.46
CA LYS A 66 -2.46 7.94 -14.08
C LYS A 66 -1.73 8.44 -15.32
N ASP A 67 -1.22 9.67 -15.25
CA ASP A 67 -0.55 10.34 -16.38
C ASP A 67 0.87 10.78 -16.08
N CYS A 68 1.24 10.79 -14.80
CA CYS A 68 2.54 11.22 -14.31
C CYS A 68 3.17 10.18 -13.37
N TYR A 69 4.49 10.32 -13.17
CA TYR A 69 5.20 9.55 -12.15
C TYR A 69 6.40 10.34 -11.61
N LEU A 70 6.82 9.99 -10.39
CA LEU A 70 8.12 10.33 -9.82
C LEU A 70 8.96 9.05 -9.74
N HIS A 71 10.21 9.13 -10.20
CA HIS A 71 11.17 8.04 -10.13
C HIS A 71 12.10 8.24 -8.96
N MET A 72 12.17 7.26 -8.07
CA MET A 72 13.04 7.26 -6.89
C MET A 72 13.97 6.05 -6.93
N ASN A 73 15.19 6.21 -6.43
CA ASN A 73 16.09 5.07 -6.32
C ASN A 73 15.79 4.23 -5.06
N LYS A 74 16.16 2.95 -5.10
CA LYS A 74 15.87 2.01 -4.00
C LYS A 74 16.65 2.32 -2.71
N GLU A 75 17.82 2.95 -2.80
CA GLU A 75 18.59 3.34 -1.62
C GLU A 75 17.89 4.45 -0.86
N TRP A 76 17.33 5.45 -1.58
CA TRP A 76 16.48 6.46 -0.97
C TRP A 76 15.28 5.80 -0.26
N ALA A 77 14.61 4.86 -0.92
CA ALA A 77 13.44 4.17 -0.34
C ALA A 77 13.80 3.43 0.96
N LYS A 78 14.90 2.67 0.97
CA LYS A 78 15.37 1.98 2.17
C LYS A 78 15.71 2.94 3.30
N LYS A 79 16.41 4.06 3.02
CA LYS A 79 16.72 5.09 4.01
C LYS A 79 15.47 5.72 4.62
N ASN A 80 14.39 5.80 3.87
CA ASN A 80 13.13 6.39 4.30
C ASN A 80 12.10 5.36 4.81
N GLY A 81 12.54 4.13 5.10
CA GLY A 81 11.69 3.12 5.74
C GLY A 81 10.65 2.47 4.84
N LEU A 82 10.77 2.62 3.51
CA LEU A 82 9.91 1.88 2.59
C LEU A 82 10.25 0.40 2.61
N SER A 83 9.24 -0.44 2.53
CA SER A 83 9.40 -1.89 2.46
C SER A 83 8.51 -2.49 1.37
N ASN A 84 8.95 -3.65 0.85
CA ASN A 84 8.18 -4.44 -0.08
C ASN A 84 6.92 -4.98 0.59
N VAL A 85 5.84 -5.11 -0.18
CA VAL A 85 4.67 -5.87 0.26
C VAL A 85 4.95 -7.37 0.20
N ILE A 86 4.26 -8.12 1.05
CA ILE A 86 4.29 -9.57 1.08
C ILE A 86 3.10 -10.06 0.26
N TYR A 87 3.38 -10.59 -0.94
CA TYR A 87 2.34 -11.19 -1.78
C TYR A 87 1.98 -12.58 -1.30
N TYR A 88 0.68 -12.86 -1.22
CA TYR A 88 0.18 -14.15 -0.80
C TYR A 88 -0.94 -14.67 -1.73
N ASN A 89 -1.04 -15.97 -1.84
CA ASN A 89 -2.20 -16.64 -2.41
C ASN A 89 -3.21 -16.91 -1.30
N LYS A 90 -4.48 -16.55 -1.50
CA LYS A 90 -5.54 -16.65 -0.49
C LYS A 90 -5.76 -18.07 0.07
N ILE A 91 -5.41 -19.10 -0.67
CA ILE A 91 -5.52 -20.50 -0.25
C ILE A 91 -4.20 -21.07 0.34
N SER A 92 -3.18 -20.23 0.48
CA SER A 92 -1.89 -20.66 1.01
C SER A 92 -1.91 -20.85 2.53
N VAL A 93 -0.96 -21.65 3.02
CA VAL A 93 -0.74 -21.82 4.48
C VAL A 93 -0.46 -20.47 5.15
N VAL A 94 0.31 -19.59 4.49
CA VAL A 94 0.62 -18.23 5.00
C VAL A 94 -0.65 -17.44 5.22
N ALA A 95 -1.58 -17.42 4.25
CA ALA A 95 -2.85 -16.73 4.39
C ALA A 95 -3.71 -17.33 5.51
N ALA A 96 -3.75 -18.66 5.63
CA ALA A 96 -4.49 -19.35 6.70
C ALA A 96 -3.94 -19.02 8.10
N LEU A 97 -2.63 -19.06 8.27
CA LEU A 97 -1.99 -18.73 9.55
C LEU A 97 -2.22 -17.27 9.93
N PHE A 98 -2.06 -16.34 8.97
CA PHE A 98 -2.28 -14.92 9.21
C PHE A 98 -3.74 -14.62 9.56
N ARG A 99 -4.70 -15.23 8.85
CA ARG A 99 -6.13 -15.16 9.17
C ARG A 99 -6.43 -15.64 10.59
N ASN A 100 -5.90 -16.80 10.98
CA ASN A 100 -6.12 -17.35 12.31
C ASN A 100 -5.55 -16.43 13.40
N MET A 101 -4.36 -15.88 13.19
CA MET A 101 -3.76 -14.89 14.10
C MET A 101 -4.67 -13.67 14.28
N ILE A 102 -5.15 -13.09 13.19
CA ILE A 102 -6.04 -11.91 13.24
C ILE A 102 -7.35 -12.25 13.97
N LYS A 103 -7.98 -13.39 13.64
CA LYS A 103 -9.22 -13.82 14.31
C LYS A 103 -9.04 -13.99 15.82
N GLU A 104 -7.91 -14.52 16.27
CA GLU A 104 -7.61 -14.66 17.70
C GLU A 104 -7.38 -13.30 18.38
N ILE A 105 -6.72 -12.35 17.73
CA ILE A 105 -6.53 -11.00 18.24
C ILE A 105 -7.89 -10.30 18.39
N ILE A 106 -8.72 -10.34 17.35
CA ILE A 106 -10.06 -9.74 17.37
C ILE A 106 -10.92 -10.32 18.50
N LYS A 107 -10.90 -11.64 18.72
CA LYS A 107 -11.65 -12.29 19.82
C LYS A 107 -11.22 -11.82 21.22
N ARG A 108 -9.95 -11.47 21.41
CA ARG A 108 -9.41 -11.00 22.70
C ARG A 108 -9.63 -9.52 22.95
N THR A 109 -10.01 -8.79 21.89
CA THR A 109 -10.19 -7.35 21.97
C THR A 109 -11.59 -7.02 22.47
N ASP A 110 -11.65 -6.21 23.51
CA ASP A 110 -12.92 -5.62 23.99
C ASP A 110 -13.20 -4.34 23.17
N PRO A 111 -14.23 -4.33 22.31
CA PRO A 111 -14.55 -3.14 21.50
C PRO A 111 -15.02 -1.94 22.33
N LYS A 112 -15.23 -2.11 23.65
CA LYS A 112 -15.64 -1.04 24.56
C LYS A 112 -14.46 -0.33 25.23
N LYS A 113 -13.23 -0.81 25.02
CA LYS A 113 -12.04 -0.11 25.51
C LYS A 113 -11.62 0.91 24.47
N ASP A 114 -11.61 2.19 24.83
CA ASP A 114 -11.29 3.33 23.97
C ASP A 114 -9.84 3.34 23.44
N GLU A 115 -8.94 2.53 23.98
CA GLU A 115 -7.58 2.41 23.50
C GLU A 115 -7.42 1.19 22.60
N LEU A 116 -7.07 1.43 21.32
CA LEU A 116 -6.59 0.39 20.45
C LEU A 116 -5.37 -0.29 21.08
N SER A 117 -5.51 -1.57 21.43
CA SER A 117 -4.38 -2.32 21.98
C SER A 117 -3.21 -2.32 20.99
N ASN A 118 -2.00 -2.36 21.49
CA ASN A 118 -0.79 -2.45 20.65
C ASN A 118 -0.87 -3.63 19.66
N GLU A 119 -1.52 -4.71 20.05
CA GLU A 119 -1.75 -5.89 19.21
C GLU A 119 -2.60 -5.56 17.97
N ILE A 120 -3.67 -4.77 18.12
CA ILE A 120 -4.50 -4.32 16.98
C ILE A 120 -3.70 -3.40 16.07
N ARG A 121 -2.96 -2.45 16.66
CA ARG A 121 -2.13 -1.52 15.88
C ARG A 121 -1.10 -2.28 15.05
N PHE A 122 -0.36 -3.21 15.65
CA PHE A 122 0.62 -4.03 14.93
C PHE A 122 -0.03 -4.91 13.88
N THR A 123 -1.19 -5.50 14.18
CA THR A 123 -1.93 -6.32 13.22
C THR A 123 -2.38 -5.50 12.01
N SER A 124 -2.91 -4.30 12.25
CA SER A 124 -3.31 -3.39 11.16
C SER A 124 -2.13 -2.98 10.28
N LEU A 125 -0.97 -2.68 10.88
CA LEU A 125 0.26 -2.39 10.15
C LEU A 125 0.72 -3.61 9.32
N MET A 126 0.68 -4.80 9.90
CA MET A 126 0.99 -6.03 9.17
C MET A 126 0.04 -6.24 7.99
N MET A 127 -1.29 -6.04 8.19
CA MET A 127 -2.27 -6.14 7.12
C MET A 127 -1.96 -5.20 5.96
N ALA A 128 -1.51 -3.98 6.25
CA ALA A 128 -1.16 -3.00 5.24
C ALA A 128 0.06 -3.39 4.38
N TYR A 129 0.90 -4.34 4.83
CA TYR A 129 2.00 -4.92 4.04
C TYR A 129 1.65 -6.26 3.38
N PHE A 130 0.47 -6.82 3.66
CA PHE A 130 0.01 -8.04 3.00
C PHE A 130 -0.86 -7.67 1.80
N LYS A 131 -0.53 -8.18 0.62
CA LYS A 131 -1.30 -7.96 -0.60
C LYS A 131 -1.58 -9.29 -1.29
N GLN A 132 -2.79 -9.45 -1.80
CA GLN A 132 -3.12 -10.61 -2.61
C GLN A 132 -2.22 -10.66 -3.85
N TYR A 133 -1.87 -11.87 -4.29
CA TYR A 133 -1.13 -12.08 -5.52
C TYR A 133 -1.88 -11.55 -6.74
N GLU A 134 -3.21 -11.73 -6.73
CA GLU A 134 -4.15 -11.21 -7.72
C GLU A 134 -5.47 -10.81 -7.05
N GLY A 135 -6.19 -9.86 -7.61
CA GLY A 135 -7.46 -9.42 -7.04
C GLY A 135 -8.05 -8.24 -7.79
N TYR A 136 -9.10 -7.68 -7.21
CA TYR A 136 -9.72 -6.47 -7.70
C TYR A 136 -9.04 -5.25 -7.10
N TYR A 137 -8.83 -4.20 -7.90
CA TYR A 137 -8.30 -2.93 -7.43
C TYR A 137 -9.40 -1.87 -7.35
N TRP A 138 -9.25 -0.93 -6.44
CA TRP A 138 -10.14 0.22 -6.31
C TRP A 138 -9.85 1.25 -7.38
N ASN A 139 -10.89 1.71 -8.08
CA ASN A 139 -10.80 2.80 -9.04
C ASN A 139 -11.31 4.09 -8.39
N ASP A 140 -10.41 4.99 -8.01
CA ASP A 140 -10.74 6.23 -7.32
C ASP A 140 -11.68 7.14 -8.13
N LYS A 141 -11.53 7.18 -9.47
CA LYS A 141 -12.37 8.03 -10.33
C LYS A 141 -13.82 7.54 -10.42
N GLU A 142 -14.00 6.24 -10.44
CA GLU A 142 -15.31 5.61 -10.55
C GLU A 142 -15.91 5.28 -9.19
N SER A 143 -15.11 5.40 -8.12
CA SER A 143 -15.50 5.04 -6.75
C SER A 143 -16.07 3.62 -6.66
N GLN A 144 -15.42 2.68 -7.36
CA GLN A 144 -15.83 1.28 -7.38
C GLN A 144 -14.64 0.34 -7.57
N TRP A 145 -14.85 -0.93 -7.26
CA TRP A 145 -13.89 -1.99 -7.55
C TRP A 145 -13.88 -2.32 -9.04
N SER A 146 -12.70 -2.67 -9.58
CA SER A 146 -12.57 -3.11 -10.97
C SER A 146 -13.42 -4.34 -11.25
N GLU A 147 -13.96 -4.43 -12.47
CA GLU A 147 -14.75 -5.61 -12.89
C GLU A 147 -13.87 -6.85 -13.10
N GLN A 148 -12.60 -6.64 -13.45
CA GLN A 148 -11.66 -7.70 -13.74
C GLN A 148 -10.55 -7.76 -12.69
N LYS A 149 -10.11 -8.98 -12.39
CA LYS A 149 -8.93 -9.19 -11.54
C LYS A 149 -7.67 -8.73 -12.25
N SER A 150 -6.76 -8.21 -11.46
CA SER A 150 -5.41 -7.83 -11.87
C SER A 150 -4.37 -8.66 -11.12
N LEU A 151 -3.27 -8.94 -11.78
CA LEU A 151 -2.10 -9.57 -11.19
C LEU A 151 -1.28 -8.49 -10.46
N PHE A 152 -1.43 -8.39 -9.14
CA PHE A 152 -0.75 -7.37 -8.33
C PHE A 152 0.74 -7.64 -8.17
N TYR A 153 1.15 -8.91 -8.22
CA TYR A 153 2.56 -9.28 -8.12
C TYR A 153 3.45 -8.58 -9.16
N THR A 154 2.91 -8.23 -10.33
CA THR A 154 3.66 -7.50 -11.37
C THR A 154 4.03 -6.08 -10.97
N GLU A 155 3.39 -5.52 -9.96
CA GLU A 155 3.69 -4.18 -9.45
C GLU A 155 4.95 -4.16 -8.61
N ARG A 156 5.30 -5.29 -8.00
CA ARG A 156 6.45 -5.43 -7.07
C ARG A 156 6.47 -4.26 -6.10
N GLU A 157 5.30 -4.03 -5.48
CA GLU A 157 4.98 -2.82 -4.73
C GLU A 157 5.85 -2.63 -3.50
N TRP A 158 6.23 -1.38 -3.25
CA TRP A 158 6.87 -0.89 -2.04
C TRP A 158 5.95 0.12 -1.37
N ARG A 159 5.87 0.08 -0.05
CA ARG A 159 5.01 0.97 0.72
C ARG A 159 5.77 1.72 1.79
N TYR A 160 5.39 2.98 1.99
CA TYR A 160 5.62 3.72 3.21
C TYR A 160 4.30 3.79 3.96
N ILE A 161 4.27 3.31 5.20
CA ILE A 161 3.10 3.36 6.07
C ILE A 161 3.48 4.18 7.29
N PRO A 162 2.84 5.33 7.54
CA PRO A 162 3.17 6.17 8.68
C PRO A 162 2.81 5.44 9.98
N ILE A 163 3.78 5.31 10.87
CA ILE A 163 3.55 4.81 12.23
C ILE A 163 3.14 6.00 13.09
N VAL A 164 1.85 6.11 13.36
CA VAL A 164 1.31 7.18 14.20
C VAL A 164 1.56 6.85 15.65
N GLN A 165 2.64 7.35 16.21
CA GLN A 165 2.85 7.29 17.67
C GLN A 165 2.20 8.49 18.38
N ASN A 166 2.25 9.68 17.80
CA ASN A 166 1.67 10.91 18.35
C ASN A 166 1.32 11.84 17.19
N TYR A 167 0.25 11.72 16.50
CA TYR A 167 -0.32 12.62 15.49
C TYR A 167 0.61 13.62 14.74
N GLU A 168 1.91 13.54 14.93
CA GLU A 168 2.94 14.38 14.35
C GLU A 168 3.68 13.61 13.24
N ALA A 169 3.72 14.20 12.05
CA ALA A 169 4.41 13.76 10.84
C ALA A 169 3.83 12.56 10.06
N PHE A 170 2.89 12.87 9.21
CA PHE A 170 2.23 11.92 8.29
C PHE A 170 2.80 11.90 6.87
N TYR A 171 4.00 12.43 6.64
CA TYR A 171 4.52 12.59 5.28
C TYR A 171 5.93 12.01 5.11
N LEU A 172 6.18 11.54 3.92
CA LEU A 172 7.49 11.05 3.50
C LEU A 172 8.23 12.17 2.76
N VAL A 173 9.30 12.69 3.36
CA VAL A 173 10.07 13.82 2.80
C VAL A 173 10.89 13.37 1.59
N LEU A 174 10.81 14.11 0.48
CA LEU A 174 11.58 13.87 -0.74
C LEU A 174 13.11 14.07 -0.53
N MET A 175 13.47 14.95 0.39
CA MET A 175 14.82 15.44 0.56
C MET A 175 15.51 14.87 1.79
N ASN A 176 15.97 13.65 1.73
CA ASN A 176 17.10 13.14 2.51
C ASN A 176 18.10 12.56 1.50
N PHE A 177 18.79 13.44 0.77
CA PHE A 177 19.90 13.09 -0.12
C PHE A 177 21.19 12.87 0.67
#